data_ac74fa07ff4e5e55eb62e06d4f0c636e
#
_entry.id   ac74fa07ff4e5e55eb62e06d4f0c636e
#
_cell.length_a   1.000
_cell.length_b   1.000
_cell.length_c   1.000
_cell.angle_alpha   90.00
_cell.angle_beta   90.00
_cell.angle_gamma   90.00
#
_symmetry.space_group_name_H-M   'P 1'
#
loop_
_entity.id
_entity.type
_entity.pdbx_description
1 polymer ?
#
loop_
_entity_poly.entity_id
_entity_poly.type
_entity_poly.pdbx_seq_one_letter_code
_entity_poly.pdbx_strand_id
1 'polypeptide(L)'
;MIAYLDSSVLLRVILRQRGALKEWDSIETGVASALAEVECLRTLDRFRLSAGIGDSEIARRRETVYRLLEAMEVIEVNQTVLSRAAQPFPTSLGTLDAIHLATALLWQESSGKSLVMATHDAALATAARALGLEVLGS
;
A
#
# COMPACT_ATOMS: atom_id res chain seq x y z
N MET A 1 -9.47 13.52 1.53
CA MET A 1 -8.92 12.82 0.33
C MET A 1 -9.00 11.32 0.56
N ILE A 2 -9.30 10.57 -0.49
CA ILE A 2 -9.28 9.12 -0.47
C ILE A 2 -7.96 8.67 -1.10
N ALA A 3 -7.19 7.87 -0.39
CA ALA A 3 -5.89 7.40 -0.87
C ALA A 3 -5.78 5.88 -0.82
N TYR A 4 -5.29 5.28 -1.90
CA TYR A 4 -4.80 3.92 -1.88
C TYR A 4 -3.40 3.93 -1.28
N LEU A 5 -3.21 3.11 -0.25
CA LEU A 5 -1.97 3.10 0.53
C LEU A 5 -1.18 1.83 0.21
N ASP A 6 -0.09 2.00 -0.51
CA ASP A 6 0.87 0.94 -0.77
C ASP A 6 1.65 0.61 0.52
N SER A 7 2.12 -0.62 0.63
CA SER A 7 2.89 -1.07 1.79
C SER A 7 4.13 -0.21 2.08
N SER A 8 4.77 0.36 1.05
CA SER A 8 5.92 1.25 1.24
C SER A 8 5.58 2.49 2.08
N VAL A 9 4.38 3.04 1.90
CA VAL A 9 3.90 4.19 2.69
C VAL A 9 3.58 3.76 4.12
N LEU A 10 2.88 2.64 4.28
CA LEU A 10 2.52 2.10 5.59
C LEU A 10 3.76 1.77 6.42
N LEU A 11 4.76 1.15 5.80
CA LEU A 11 6.00 0.76 6.48
C LEU A 11 6.77 1.94 7.04
N ARG A 12 6.80 3.09 6.36
CA ARG A 12 7.46 4.28 6.92
C ARG A 12 6.77 4.79 8.18
N VAL A 13 5.47 4.68 8.25
CA VAL A 13 4.71 5.01 9.46
C VAL A 13 4.97 3.97 10.57
N ILE A 14 4.86 2.70 10.25
CA ILE A 14 5.06 1.58 11.19
C ILE A 14 6.46 1.59 11.78
N LEU A 15 7.48 1.81 10.96
CA LEU A 15 8.89 1.81 11.36
C LEU A 15 9.36 3.19 11.84
N ARG A 16 8.51 4.20 11.82
CA ARG A 16 8.84 5.60 12.16
C ARG A 16 10.07 6.10 11.40
N GLN A 17 10.11 5.79 10.11
CA GLN A 17 11.20 6.22 9.23
C GLN A 17 11.03 7.67 8.79
N ARG A 18 12.15 8.31 8.45
CA ARG A 18 12.16 9.61 7.79
C ARG A 18 11.53 9.51 6.40
N GLY A 19 10.96 10.61 5.94
CA GLY A 19 10.31 10.65 4.63
C GLY A 19 8.93 10.02 4.60
N ALA A 20 8.26 9.94 5.75
CA ALA A 20 6.84 9.60 5.80
C ALA A 20 6.04 10.57 4.93
N LEU A 21 4.90 10.09 4.42
CA LEU A 21 4.03 10.86 3.55
C LEU A 21 3.58 12.16 4.23
N LYS A 22 3.85 13.30 3.60
CA LYS A 22 3.51 14.62 4.15
C LYS A 22 2.00 14.81 4.29
N GLU A 23 1.25 14.23 3.38
CA GLU A 23 -0.20 14.34 3.29
C GLU A 23 -0.94 13.33 4.18
N TRP A 24 -0.23 12.59 5.02
CA TRP A 24 -0.81 11.52 5.86
C TRP A 24 -2.05 11.98 6.64
N ASP A 25 -1.96 13.14 7.29
CA ASP A 25 -3.05 13.66 8.11
C ASP A 25 -4.23 14.20 7.29
N SER A 26 -4.05 14.37 5.98
CA SER A 26 -5.10 14.81 5.05
C SER A 26 -5.92 13.65 4.49
N ILE A 27 -5.52 12.42 4.74
CA ILE A 27 -6.21 11.22 4.25
C ILE A 27 -7.40 10.93 5.15
N GLU A 28 -8.59 11.09 4.60
CA GLU A 28 -9.85 10.79 5.33
C GLU A 28 -10.20 9.31 5.25
N THR A 29 -9.98 8.71 4.09
CA THR A 29 -10.25 7.29 3.83
C THR A 29 -9.02 6.65 3.20
N GLY A 30 -8.47 5.66 3.89
CA GLY A 30 -7.42 4.81 3.35
C GLY A 30 -8.01 3.56 2.73
N VAL A 31 -7.53 3.21 1.55
CA VAL A 31 -7.86 1.95 0.85
C VAL A 31 -6.57 1.16 0.68
N ALA A 32 -6.59 -0.11 0.98
CA ALA A 32 -5.41 -0.96 0.86
C ALA A 32 -5.80 -2.36 0.38
N SER A 33 -4.84 -3.07 -0.20
CA SER A 33 -4.99 -4.49 -0.48
C SER A 33 -4.75 -5.32 0.79
N ALA A 34 -5.43 -6.44 0.92
CA ALA A 34 -5.09 -7.46 1.92
C ALA A 34 -3.62 -7.92 1.82
N LEU A 35 -3.03 -7.80 0.63
CA LEU A 35 -1.61 -8.04 0.39
C LEU A 35 -0.71 -7.18 1.28
N ALA A 36 -1.13 -5.97 1.63
CA ALA A 36 -0.35 -5.05 2.46
C ALA A 36 -0.06 -5.62 3.84
N GLU A 37 -0.98 -6.38 4.44
CA GLU A 37 -0.75 -7.04 5.72
C GLU A 37 0.43 -8.00 5.64
N VAL A 38 0.43 -8.87 4.64
CA VAL A 38 1.51 -9.85 4.43
C VAL A 38 2.83 -9.13 4.18
N GLU A 39 2.86 -8.14 3.33
CA GLU A 39 4.07 -7.38 3.01
C GLU A 39 4.63 -6.67 4.23
N CYS A 40 3.79 -6.01 5.03
CA CYS A 40 4.22 -5.32 6.24
C CYS A 40 4.74 -6.29 7.30
N LEU A 41 4.03 -7.38 7.56
CA LEU A 41 4.42 -8.35 8.58
C LEU A 41 5.71 -9.10 8.19
N ARG A 42 5.88 -9.45 6.92
CA ARG A 42 7.12 -10.08 6.45
C ARG A 42 8.31 -9.12 6.49
N THR A 43 8.10 -7.85 6.18
CA THR A 43 9.15 -6.83 6.30
C THR A 43 9.57 -6.65 7.76
N LEU A 44 8.62 -6.62 8.70
CA LEU A 44 8.93 -6.58 10.13
C LEU A 44 9.73 -7.80 10.58
N ASP A 45 9.39 -8.99 10.08
CA ASP A 45 10.11 -10.21 10.42
C ASP A 45 11.57 -10.15 9.93
N ARG A 46 11.79 -9.74 8.69
CA ARG A 46 13.15 -9.53 8.17
C ARG A 46 13.92 -8.48 8.97
N PHE A 47 13.26 -7.39 9.33
CA PHE A 47 13.88 -6.32 10.12
C PHE A 47 14.26 -6.79 11.52
N ARG A 48 13.41 -7.60 12.17
CA ARG A 48 13.70 -8.24 13.45
C ARG A 48 14.97 -9.07 13.39
N LEU A 49 15.11 -9.91 12.36
CA LEU A 49 16.24 -10.80 12.18
C LEU A 49 17.54 -10.04 11.86
N SER A 50 17.48 -9.00 11.03
CA SER A 50 18.66 -8.26 10.60
C SER A 50 19.12 -7.20 11.61
N ALA A 51 18.20 -6.53 12.31
CA ALA A 51 18.51 -5.44 13.23
C ALA A 51 18.50 -5.85 14.70
N GLY A 52 18.18 -7.09 15.02
CA GLY A 52 18.15 -7.60 16.40
C GLY A 52 17.14 -6.92 17.31
N ILE A 53 16.00 -6.56 16.78
CA ILE A 53 14.93 -5.88 17.53
C ILE A 53 14.30 -6.85 18.54
N GLY A 54 14.11 -6.38 19.78
CA GLY A 54 13.53 -7.18 20.85
C GLY A 54 12.02 -7.45 20.68
N ASP A 55 11.54 -8.45 21.39
CA ASP A 55 10.15 -8.93 21.28
C ASP A 55 9.11 -7.85 21.59
N SER A 56 9.36 -7.02 22.61
CA SER A 56 8.45 -5.94 22.98
C SER A 56 8.28 -4.90 21.88
N GLU A 57 9.37 -4.52 21.20
CA GLU A 57 9.33 -3.56 20.11
C GLU A 57 8.63 -4.15 18.88
N ILE A 58 8.91 -5.40 18.54
CA ILE A 58 8.24 -6.09 17.44
C ILE A 58 6.74 -6.23 17.71
N ALA A 59 6.35 -6.54 18.93
CA ALA A 59 4.93 -6.62 19.29
C ALA A 59 4.21 -5.28 19.05
N ARG A 60 4.83 -4.17 19.45
CA ARG A 60 4.27 -2.82 19.21
C ARG A 60 4.13 -2.50 17.73
N ARG A 61 5.14 -2.85 16.92
CA ARG A 61 5.11 -2.62 15.47
C ARG A 61 4.00 -3.45 14.81
N ARG A 62 3.86 -4.70 15.20
CA ARG A 62 2.79 -5.57 14.69
C ARG A 62 1.41 -5.03 15.06
N GLU A 63 1.22 -4.57 16.30
CA GLU A 63 -0.02 -3.91 16.71
C GLU A 63 -0.34 -2.69 15.85
N THR A 64 0.67 -1.90 15.49
CA THR A 64 0.49 -0.74 14.61
C THR A 64 -0.01 -1.18 13.23
N VAL A 65 0.52 -2.27 12.67
CA VAL A 65 0.03 -2.83 11.40
C VAL A 65 -1.47 -3.14 11.51
N TYR A 66 -1.88 -3.88 12.53
CA TYR A 66 -3.27 -4.26 12.70
C TYR A 66 -4.20 -3.06 12.89
N ARG A 67 -3.79 -2.08 13.68
CA ARG A 67 -4.58 -0.86 13.89
C ARG A 67 -4.74 -0.03 12.62
N LEU A 68 -3.67 0.11 11.83
CA LEU A 68 -3.74 0.83 10.57
C LEU A 68 -4.72 0.15 9.60
N LEU A 69 -4.64 -1.16 9.47
CA LEU A 69 -5.51 -1.92 8.58
C LEU A 69 -6.97 -1.91 9.04
N GLU A 70 -7.23 -1.96 10.34
CA GLU A 70 -8.59 -1.81 10.89
C GLU A 70 -9.22 -0.46 10.56
N ALA A 71 -8.42 0.58 10.48
CA ALA A 71 -8.87 1.93 10.15
C ALA A 71 -9.09 2.15 8.65
N MET A 72 -8.76 1.19 7.81
CA MET A 72 -8.80 1.29 6.35
C MET A 72 -9.87 0.38 5.76
N GLU A 73 -10.24 0.69 4.53
CA GLU A 73 -10.99 -0.21 3.68
C GLU A 73 -10.01 -1.19 3.02
N VAL A 74 -9.98 -2.43 3.49
CA VAL A 74 -9.07 -3.47 3.00
C VAL A 74 -9.78 -4.33 1.98
N ILE A 75 -9.20 -4.41 0.79
CA ILE A 75 -9.76 -5.14 -0.35
C ILE A 75 -9.08 -6.50 -0.47
N GLU A 76 -9.87 -7.56 -0.53
CA GLU A 76 -9.36 -8.91 -0.71
C GLU A 76 -8.73 -9.11 -2.09
N VAL A 77 -7.69 -9.93 -2.15
CA VAL A 77 -7.07 -10.35 -3.41
C VAL A 77 -7.89 -11.52 -3.98
N ASN A 78 -8.95 -11.16 -4.68
CA ASN A 78 -9.87 -12.11 -5.28
C ASN A 78 -9.55 -12.35 -6.77
N GLN A 79 -10.33 -13.20 -7.43
CA GLN A 79 -10.10 -13.53 -8.85
C GLN A 79 -10.24 -12.31 -9.76
N THR A 80 -11.15 -11.38 -9.45
CA THR A 80 -11.33 -10.15 -10.23
C THR A 80 -10.06 -9.30 -10.20
N VAL A 81 -9.47 -9.12 -9.01
CA VAL A 81 -8.20 -8.41 -8.83
C VAL A 81 -7.07 -9.10 -9.59
N LEU A 82 -6.95 -10.43 -9.44
CA LEU A 82 -5.89 -11.19 -10.10
C LEU A 82 -6.01 -11.14 -11.62
N SER A 83 -7.21 -11.24 -12.14
CA SER A 83 -7.45 -11.14 -13.59
C SER A 83 -7.07 -9.76 -14.14
N ARG A 84 -7.39 -8.68 -13.40
CA ARG A 84 -6.99 -7.33 -13.78
C ARG A 84 -5.47 -7.16 -13.71
N ALA A 85 -4.83 -7.68 -12.68
CA ALA A 85 -3.38 -7.61 -12.50
C ALA A 85 -2.61 -8.38 -13.58
N ALA A 86 -3.21 -9.42 -14.17
CA ALA A 86 -2.62 -10.22 -15.24
C ALA A 86 -2.64 -9.54 -16.61
N GLN A 87 -3.36 -8.42 -16.75
CA GLN A 87 -3.44 -7.70 -18.01
C GLN A 87 -2.23 -6.77 -18.20
N PRO A 88 -1.91 -6.38 -19.44
CA PRO A 88 -0.81 -5.45 -19.67
C PRO A 88 -1.04 -4.10 -19.02
N PHE A 89 0.04 -3.53 -18.48
CA PHE A 89 0.08 -2.16 -18.00
C PHE A 89 0.92 -1.29 -18.94
N PRO A 90 0.69 0.02 -18.98
CA PRO A 90 1.41 0.89 -19.94
C PRO A 90 2.90 1.05 -19.64
N THR A 91 3.36 0.72 -18.42
CA THR A 91 4.78 0.74 -18.06
C THR A 91 5.17 -0.55 -17.32
N SER A 92 6.48 -0.79 -17.20
CA SER A 92 6.98 -2.00 -16.52
C SER A 92 6.60 -2.04 -15.04
N LEU A 93 6.05 -3.16 -14.62
CA LEU A 93 5.52 -3.32 -13.28
C LEU A 93 5.70 -4.76 -12.79
N GLY A 94 6.22 -4.93 -11.57
CA GLY A 94 6.31 -6.24 -10.94
C GLY A 94 4.94 -6.78 -10.52
N THR A 95 4.87 -8.07 -10.24
CA THR A 95 3.61 -8.78 -9.95
C THR A 95 2.88 -8.20 -8.74
N LEU A 96 3.57 -7.95 -7.64
CA LEU A 96 2.94 -7.41 -6.42
C LEU A 96 2.42 -5.99 -6.66
N ASP A 97 3.17 -5.15 -7.34
CA ASP A 97 2.75 -3.80 -7.70
C ASP A 97 1.56 -3.82 -8.68
N ALA A 98 1.53 -4.79 -9.59
CA ALA A 98 0.38 -4.99 -10.48
C ALA A 98 -0.89 -5.31 -9.69
N ILE A 99 -0.79 -6.11 -8.64
CA ILE A 99 -1.92 -6.43 -7.75
C ILE A 99 -2.38 -5.17 -7.02
N HIS A 100 -1.46 -4.36 -6.50
CA HIS A 100 -1.80 -3.11 -5.85
C HIS A 100 -2.50 -2.14 -6.81
N LEU A 101 -1.95 -1.94 -7.99
CA LEU A 101 -2.53 -1.02 -8.97
C LEU A 101 -3.89 -1.50 -9.46
N ALA A 102 -4.04 -2.79 -9.73
CA ALA A 102 -5.32 -3.39 -10.11
C ALA A 102 -6.38 -3.17 -9.03
N THR A 103 -6.01 -3.35 -7.77
CA THR A 103 -6.91 -3.13 -6.62
C THR A 103 -7.39 -1.68 -6.56
N ALA A 104 -6.47 -0.73 -6.72
CA ALA A 104 -6.80 0.70 -6.72
C ALA A 104 -7.75 1.06 -7.87
N LEU A 105 -7.48 0.58 -9.08
CA LEU A 105 -8.30 0.84 -10.26
C LEU A 105 -9.72 0.26 -10.12
N LEU A 106 -9.82 -0.99 -9.65
CA LEU A 106 -11.11 -1.65 -9.44
C LEU A 106 -11.93 -0.95 -8.35
N TRP A 107 -11.27 -0.51 -7.28
CA TRP A 107 -11.95 0.25 -6.25
C TRP A 107 -12.54 1.56 -6.80
N GLN A 108 -11.74 2.29 -7.58
CA GLN A 108 -12.18 3.54 -8.20
C GLN A 108 -13.34 3.29 -9.18
N GLU A 109 -13.26 2.26 -10.00
CA GLU A 109 -14.31 1.89 -10.94
C GLU A 109 -15.61 1.48 -10.23
N SER A 110 -15.52 0.68 -9.17
CA SER A 110 -16.69 0.19 -8.45
C SER A 110 -17.34 1.23 -7.54
N SER A 111 -16.55 2.10 -6.92
CA SER A 111 -17.07 3.15 -6.03
C SER A 111 -17.56 4.38 -6.76
N GLY A 112 -17.08 4.62 -7.98
CA GLY A 112 -17.33 5.85 -8.72
C GLY A 112 -16.62 7.08 -8.13
N LYS A 113 -15.72 6.89 -7.18
CA LYS A 113 -14.97 7.95 -6.52
C LYS A 113 -13.53 7.96 -6.99
N SER A 114 -12.94 9.15 -7.10
CA SER A 114 -11.53 9.31 -7.37
C SER A 114 -10.71 8.99 -6.13
N LEU A 115 -9.56 8.31 -6.34
CA LEU A 115 -8.58 8.12 -5.29
C LEU A 115 -7.19 8.48 -5.78
N VAL A 116 -6.32 8.79 -4.83
CA VAL A 116 -4.89 9.07 -5.08
C VAL A 116 -4.10 7.81 -4.79
N MET A 117 -3.06 7.55 -5.56
CA MET A 117 -2.10 6.49 -5.25
C MET A 117 -1.00 7.04 -4.34
N ALA A 118 -0.92 6.55 -3.12
CA ALA A 118 0.17 6.89 -2.21
C ALA A 118 1.20 5.77 -2.19
N THR A 119 2.40 6.04 -2.70
CA THR A 119 3.49 5.08 -2.77
C THR A 119 4.84 5.77 -2.75
N HIS A 120 5.85 5.08 -2.21
CA HIS A 120 7.25 5.47 -2.32
C HIS A 120 7.99 4.66 -3.38
N ASP A 121 7.31 3.72 -4.03
CA ASP A 121 7.89 2.91 -5.11
C ASP A 121 7.79 3.63 -6.44
N ALA A 122 8.94 3.85 -7.09
CA ALA A 122 9.02 4.62 -8.34
C ALA A 122 8.30 3.93 -9.50
N ALA A 123 8.39 2.61 -9.60
CA ALA A 123 7.75 1.86 -10.69
C ALA A 123 6.23 1.89 -10.57
N LEU A 124 5.71 1.72 -9.36
CA LEU A 124 4.27 1.81 -9.10
C LEU A 124 3.74 3.22 -9.35
N ALA A 125 4.48 4.24 -8.89
CA ALA A 125 4.14 5.64 -9.13
C ALA A 125 4.05 5.96 -10.63
N THR A 126 5.03 5.50 -11.42
CA THR A 126 5.07 5.71 -12.85
C THR A 126 3.87 5.05 -13.55
N ALA A 127 3.57 3.81 -13.22
CA ALA A 127 2.44 3.08 -13.79
C ALA A 127 1.10 3.74 -13.42
N ALA A 128 0.95 4.17 -12.19
CA ALA A 128 -0.25 4.86 -11.72
C ALA A 128 -0.48 6.17 -12.49
N ARG A 129 0.57 6.97 -12.66
CA ARG A 129 0.49 8.22 -13.46
C ARG A 129 0.13 7.93 -14.91
N ALA A 130 0.68 6.89 -15.49
CA ALA A 130 0.37 6.50 -16.87
C ALA A 130 -1.10 6.12 -17.07
N LEU A 131 -1.78 5.73 -16.00
CA LEU A 131 -3.21 5.40 -15.98
C LEU A 131 -4.09 6.56 -15.50
N GLY A 132 -3.51 7.74 -15.31
CA GLY A 132 -4.25 8.94 -14.96
C GLY A 132 -4.53 9.14 -13.47
N LEU A 133 -3.92 8.34 -12.61
CA LEU A 133 -4.04 8.53 -11.16
C LEU A 133 -3.12 9.65 -10.68
N GLU A 134 -3.61 10.43 -9.75
CA GLU A 134 -2.76 11.32 -8.97
C GLU A 134 -1.89 10.48 -8.02
N VAL A 135 -0.65 10.87 -7.83
CA VAL A 135 0.31 10.11 -7.01
C VAL A 135 0.92 11.00 -5.94
N LEU A 136 0.99 10.47 -4.72
CA LEU A 136 1.68 11.09 -3.58
C LEU A 136 2.84 10.22 -3.15
N GLY A 137 3.89 10.83 -2.60
CA GLY A 137 5.00 10.14 -1.96
C GLY A 137 6.15 9.75 -2.89
N SER A 138 6.02 10.07 -4.17
CA SER A 138 7.06 9.74 -5.13
C SER A 138 7.37 10.91 -6.05
#